data_31ebfddff49a2efe2ffbc764494b1cd1
#
_entry.id   31ebfddff49a2efe2ffbc764494b1cd1
#
_cell.length_a   1.000
_cell.length_b   1.000
_cell.length_c   1.000
_cell.angle_alpha   90.00
_cell.angle_beta   90.00
_cell.angle_gamma   90.00
#
_symmetry.space_group_name_H-M   'P 1'
#
loop_
_entity.id
_entity.type
_entity.pdbx_description
1 polymer ?
#
loop_
_entity_poly.entity_id
_entity_poly.type
_entity_poly.pdbx_seq_one_letter_code
_entity_poly.pdbx_strand_id
1 'polypeptide(L)'
;MAPILDAHARPPESMRDLFKIRRKQSLASIDADLEIVDPHNPRATAVSFLQASDQCEKSELAMLEREFAKGIALPHISTPINDCWPLPAFEINTLPGLFVFPSLLTPSLQITLLEKLLHRDLSNPEHKTNLHLHYNIEYPPVTEVDMQNTGYGSFSFFSSDQTTSLNPRDPSVHRPLTTAQMLGSKLRWVTLGGQYDWTNKVYPNEAPPNFPPDIASLLKSFFPSVDAQAAILNFYSPGDTLSVHRDVSEECDRGLISISIGCDGLFIAGNADGSEVVTLRLRSGDAILMSGEARYAWHAVPKIVSNTCPSWLQSWPDVDGTHKYKAWHGWMKNKRINLNVRQMKD
;
A
#
# COMPACT_ATOMS: atom_id res chain seq x y z
N MET A 1 20.44 10.21 13.94
CA MET A 1 20.62 10.98 12.68
C MET A 1 20.68 9.96 11.56
N ALA A 2 19.80 10.07 10.58
CA ALA A 2 19.76 9.13 9.45
C ALA A 2 21.12 9.09 8.71
N PRO A 3 21.57 7.93 8.22
CA PRO A 3 22.81 7.86 7.44
C PRO A 3 22.62 8.58 6.10
N ILE A 4 23.64 9.29 5.65
CA ILE A 4 23.64 9.93 4.33
C ILE A 4 23.89 8.83 3.30
N LEU A 5 22.84 8.39 2.61
CA LEU A 5 22.89 7.38 1.57
C LEU A 5 22.55 8.01 0.22
N ASP A 6 23.19 7.50 -0.84
CA ASP A 6 22.93 7.95 -2.21
C ASP A 6 21.64 7.32 -2.76
N ALA A 7 20.61 8.14 -3.01
CA ALA A 7 19.34 7.74 -3.62
C ALA A 7 19.50 7.23 -5.07
N HIS A 8 20.64 7.51 -5.72
CA HIS A 8 20.96 7.06 -7.07
C HIS A 8 21.93 5.86 -7.10
N ALA A 9 22.32 5.34 -5.92
CA ALA A 9 23.20 4.18 -5.84
C ALA A 9 22.64 3.00 -6.64
N ARG A 10 23.53 2.28 -7.30
CA ARG A 10 23.16 1.10 -8.08
C ARG A 10 22.91 -0.08 -7.13
N PRO A 11 21.76 -0.78 -7.27
CA PRO A 11 21.47 -1.97 -6.46
C PRO A 11 22.53 -3.08 -6.67
N PRO A 12 22.80 -3.91 -5.64
CA PRO A 12 23.63 -5.10 -5.75
C PRO A 12 23.19 -6.04 -6.87
N GLU A 13 24.12 -6.78 -7.45
CA GLU A 13 23.82 -7.68 -8.56
C GLU A 13 22.89 -8.83 -8.13
N SER A 14 23.13 -9.38 -6.95
CA SER A 14 22.27 -10.40 -6.33
C SER A 14 20.79 -9.98 -6.27
N MET A 15 20.52 -8.75 -5.82
CA MET A 15 19.16 -8.20 -5.77
C MET A 15 18.55 -8.03 -7.16
N ARG A 16 19.33 -7.58 -8.14
CA ARG A 16 18.86 -7.41 -9.52
C ARG A 16 18.56 -8.75 -10.20
N ASP A 17 19.34 -9.77 -9.91
CA ASP A 17 19.13 -11.11 -10.47
C ASP A 17 17.98 -11.84 -9.78
N LEU A 18 17.87 -11.73 -8.45
CA LEU A 18 16.71 -12.23 -7.72
C LEU A 18 15.41 -11.57 -8.25
N PHE A 19 15.41 -10.26 -8.49
CA PHE A 19 14.27 -9.57 -9.10
C PHE A 19 13.87 -10.18 -10.45
N LYS A 20 14.82 -10.46 -11.34
CA LYS A 20 14.57 -11.05 -12.65
C LYS A 20 13.99 -12.47 -12.54
N ILE A 21 14.50 -13.26 -11.60
CA ILE A 21 14.04 -14.64 -11.33
C ILE A 21 12.59 -14.59 -10.82
N ARG A 22 12.32 -13.82 -9.75
CA ARG A 22 11.01 -13.73 -9.11
C ARG A 22 9.93 -13.18 -10.04
N ARG A 23 10.30 -12.24 -10.91
CA ARG A 23 9.38 -11.67 -11.90
C ARG A 23 8.81 -12.70 -12.87
N LYS A 24 9.57 -13.74 -13.22
CA LYS A 24 9.20 -14.75 -14.23
C LYS A 24 8.45 -15.95 -13.64
N GLN A 25 8.46 -16.14 -12.33
CA GLN A 25 7.84 -17.31 -11.69
C GLN A 25 6.33 -17.39 -11.97
N SER A 26 5.83 -18.60 -12.21
CA SER A 26 4.39 -18.89 -12.23
C SER A 26 3.84 -19.01 -10.81
N LEU A 27 2.50 -18.97 -10.64
CA LEU A 27 1.88 -19.22 -9.33
C LEU A 27 2.29 -20.59 -8.77
N ALA A 28 2.21 -21.63 -9.58
CA ALA A 28 2.61 -22.97 -9.15
C ALA A 28 4.10 -23.06 -8.72
N SER A 29 4.97 -22.31 -9.41
CA SER A 29 6.39 -22.22 -9.03
C SER A 29 6.58 -21.45 -7.72
N ILE A 30 5.78 -20.41 -7.48
CA ILE A 30 5.79 -19.64 -6.22
C ILE A 30 5.32 -20.51 -5.06
N ASP A 31 4.23 -21.27 -5.25
CA ASP A 31 3.65 -22.16 -4.22
C ASP A 31 4.60 -23.29 -3.83
N ALA A 32 5.43 -23.75 -4.77
CA ALA A 32 6.41 -24.83 -4.54
C ALA A 32 7.79 -24.34 -4.07
N ASP A 33 8.04 -23.04 -4.14
CA ASP A 33 9.37 -22.48 -3.86
C ASP A 33 9.59 -22.30 -2.36
N LEU A 34 10.41 -23.16 -1.82
CA LEU A 34 10.74 -23.18 -0.40
C LEU A 34 11.62 -21.99 0.06
N GLU A 35 12.23 -21.23 -0.84
CA GLU A 35 12.99 -20.03 -0.50
C GLU A 35 12.10 -18.81 -0.31
N ILE A 36 10.84 -18.88 -0.75
CA ILE A 36 9.86 -17.83 -0.50
C ILE A 36 9.27 -18.01 0.90
N VAL A 37 9.44 -17.01 1.74
CA VAL A 37 8.80 -16.99 3.06
C VAL A 37 7.34 -16.67 2.88
N ASP A 38 6.48 -17.60 3.28
CA ASP A 38 5.05 -17.41 3.39
C ASP A 38 4.72 -16.89 4.80
N PRO A 39 4.28 -15.62 4.98
CA PRO A 39 3.95 -15.07 6.28
C PRO A 39 2.88 -15.84 7.05
N HIS A 40 1.97 -16.52 6.34
CA HIS A 40 0.89 -17.28 6.97
C HIS A 40 1.30 -18.70 7.39
N ASN A 41 2.48 -19.14 6.94
CA ASN A 41 3.08 -20.41 7.34
C ASN A 41 4.62 -20.32 7.30
N PRO A 42 5.26 -19.44 8.10
CA PRO A 42 6.69 -19.25 8.06
C PRO A 42 7.42 -20.45 8.65
N ARG A 43 8.58 -20.77 8.08
CA ARG A 43 9.46 -21.79 8.67
C ARG A 43 10.12 -21.22 9.93
N ALA A 44 10.04 -21.96 11.02
CA ALA A 44 10.62 -21.56 12.31
C ALA A 44 12.12 -21.22 12.25
N THR A 45 12.87 -21.80 11.32
CA THR A 45 14.31 -21.52 11.13
C THR A 45 14.60 -20.19 10.45
N ALA A 46 13.63 -19.61 9.74
CA ALA A 46 13.79 -18.38 8.97
C ALA A 46 13.35 -17.14 9.73
N VAL A 47 12.62 -17.30 10.83
CA VAL A 47 11.94 -16.20 11.54
C VAL A 47 12.09 -16.32 13.05
N SER A 48 12.01 -15.18 13.73
CA SER A 48 11.88 -15.07 15.19
C SER A 48 10.54 -14.45 15.54
N PHE A 49 9.66 -15.21 16.19
CA PHE A 49 8.34 -14.72 16.57
C PHE A 49 8.42 -13.66 17.67
N LEU A 50 7.63 -12.60 17.53
CA LEU A 50 7.46 -11.57 18.54
C LEU A 50 6.62 -12.11 19.70
N GLN A 51 6.81 -11.54 20.88
CA GLN A 51 6.02 -11.93 22.06
C GLN A 51 4.56 -11.44 21.89
N ALA A 52 3.60 -12.22 22.41
CA ALA A 52 2.17 -11.90 22.31
C ALA A 52 1.78 -10.57 23.01
N SER A 53 2.57 -10.13 24.00
CA SER A 53 2.39 -8.83 24.68
C SER A 53 2.55 -7.62 23.76
N ASP A 54 3.16 -7.80 22.60
CA ASP A 54 3.45 -6.72 21.64
C ASP A 54 2.35 -6.61 20.55
N GLN A 55 1.27 -7.38 20.68
CA GLN A 55 0.18 -7.40 19.72
C GLN A 55 -1.08 -6.76 20.32
N CYS A 56 -1.83 -6.05 19.48
CA CYS A 56 -3.11 -5.44 19.85
C CYS A 56 -4.12 -6.51 20.32
N GLU A 57 -4.76 -6.30 21.47
CA GLU A 57 -5.78 -7.23 21.96
C GLU A 57 -7.05 -7.20 21.10
N LYS A 58 -7.77 -8.35 21.02
CA LYS A 58 -9.00 -8.47 20.21
C LYS A 58 -10.07 -7.43 20.56
N SER A 59 -10.18 -7.05 21.83
CA SER A 59 -11.13 -6.03 22.32
C SER A 59 -10.75 -4.63 21.85
N GLU A 60 -9.46 -4.30 21.87
CA GLU A 60 -8.94 -3.01 21.40
C GLU A 60 -9.11 -2.88 19.90
N LEU A 61 -8.87 -3.97 19.15
CA LEU A 61 -9.09 -4.00 17.71
C LEU A 61 -10.55 -3.75 17.33
N ALA A 62 -11.50 -4.42 17.96
CA ALA A 62 -12.93 -4.21 17.67
C ALA A 62 -13.35 -2.75 17.93
N MET A 63 -12.75 -2.10 18.93
CA MET A 63 -12.97 -0.69 19.21
C MET A 63 -12.34 0.19 18.12
N LEU A 64 -11.10 -0.11 17.74
CA LEU A 64 -10.38 0.58 16.67
C LEU A 64 -11.10 0.48 15.32
N GLU A 65 -11.59 -0.71 14.95
CA GLU A 65 -12.41 -0.91 13.75
C GLU A 65 -13.66 -0.03 13.73
N ARG A 66 -14.39 -0.02 14.85
CA ARG A 66 -15.63 0.77 14.97
C ARG A 66 -15.35 2.27 14.85
N GLU A 67 -14.30 2.75 15.52
CA GLU A 67 -13.92 4.16 15.45
C GLU A 67 -13.43 4.55 14.04
N PHE A 68 -12.61 3.70 13.42
CA PHE A 68 -12.08 3.96 12.08
C PHE A 68 -13.17 3.90 10.99
N ALA A 69 -14.20 3.05 11.19
CA ALA A 69 -15.31 2.92 10.25
C ALA A 69 -16.42 3.96 10.44
N LYS A 70 -16.30 4.90 11.37
CA LYS A 70 -17.33 5.93 11.56
C LYS A 70 -17.66 6.66 10.26
N GLY A 71 -18.97 6.71 9.94
CA GLY A 71 -19.48 7.35 8.73
C GLY A 71 -19.36 6.52 7.44
N ILE A 72 -18.91 5.27 7.52
CA ILE A 72 -18.82 4.37 6.38
C ILE A 72 -19.80 3.21 6.60
N ALA A 73 -20.70 2.99 5.62
CA ALA A 73 -21.53 1.80 5.59
C ALA A 73 -20.69 0.61 5.11
N LEU A 74 -20.38 -0.30 6.03
CA LEU A 74 -19.63 -1.51 5.69
C LEU A 74 -20.58 -2.60 5.21
N PRO A 75 -20.20 -3.37 4.18
CA PRO A 75 -20.93 -4.55 3.78
C PRO A 75 -20.87 -5.60 4.90
N HIS A 76 -21.92 -6.43 4.97
CA HIS A 76 -21.89 -7.57 5.88
C HIS A 76 -20.91 -8.62 5.35
N ILE A 77 -19.68 -8.61 5.89
CA ILE A 77 -18.64 -9.58 5.52
C ILE A 77 -18.83 -10.83 6.38
N SER A 78 -19.35 -11.88 5.77
CA SER A 78 -19.48 -13.21 6.40
C SER A 78 -18.17 -13.99 6.35
N THR A 79 -17.03 -13.38 6.59
CA THR A 79 -15.78 -14.12 6.75
C THR A 79 -15.66 -14.54 8.20
N PRO A 80 -15.49 -15.82 8.50
CA PRO A 80 -15.13 -16.22 9.84
C PRO A 80 -13.76 -15.58 10.14
N ILE A 81 -13.73 -14.70 11.14
CA ILE A 81 -12.47 -14.32 11.78
C ILE A 81 -11.97 -15.63 12.38
N ASN A 82 -10.93 -16.22 11.81
CA ASN A 82 -10.33 -17.42 12.38
C ASN A 82 -10.00 -17.14 13.83
N ASP A 83 -10.28 -18.12 14.73
CA ASP A 83 -9.96 -18.00 16.16
C ASP A 83 -8.49 -17.70 16.44
N CYS A 84 -7.61 -17.86 15.43
CA CYS A 84 -6.18 -17.57 15.47
C CYS A 84 -5.79 -16.17 14.98
N TRP A 85 -6.74 -15.24 14.79
CA TRP A 85 -6.41 -13.87 14.39
C TRP A 85 -6.08 -12.98 15.63
N PRO A 86 -5.09 -12.05 15.58
CA PRO A 86 -4.09 -11.92 14.52
C PRO A 86 -3.10 -13.09 14.48
N LEU A 87 -2.54 -13.37 13.31
CA LEU A 87 -1.44 -14.31 13.23
C LEU A 87 -0.19 -13.73 13.94
N PRO A 88 0.67 -14.59 14.51
CA PRO A 88 1.87 -14.13 15.21
C PRO A 88 2.77 -13.30 14.28
N ALA A 89 3.14 -12.11 14.73
CA ALA A 89 4.15 -11.29 14.06
C ALA A 89 5.55 -11.88 14.30
N PHE A 90 6.48 -11.61 13.38
CA PHE A 90 7.83 -12.14 13.46
C PHE A 90 8.84 -11.23 12.77
N GLU A 91 10.09 -11.39 13.13
CA GLU A 91 11.26 -10.79 12.49
C GLU A 91 11.93 -11.76 11.54
N ILE A 92 12.46 -11.29 10.42
CA ILE A 92 13.25 -12.09 9.47
C ILE A 92 14.69 -12.23 10.01
N ASN A 93 15.14 -13.45 10.29
CA ASN A 93 16.43 -13.70 10.92
C ASN A 93 17.63 -13.22 10.07
N THR A 94 17.55 -13.33 8.75
CA THR A 94 18.63 -12.89 7.82
C THR A 94 18.63 -11.38 7.55
N LEU A 95 17.60 -10.68 7.96
CA LEU A 95 17.51 -9.23 7.76
C LEU A 95 16.93 -8.57 9.01
N PRO A 96 17.74 -8.39 10.08
CA PRO A 96 17.29 -7.81 11.35
C PRO A 96 16.63 -6.44 11.16
N GLY A 97 15.51 -6.22 11.87
CA GLY A 97 14.69 -5.03 11.74
C GLY A 97 13.63 -5.12 10.62
N LEU A 98 13.56 -6.21 9.87
CA LEU A 98 12.44 -6.50 8.98
C LEU A 98 11.39 -7.32 9.74
N PHE A 99 10.34 -6.64 10.20
CA PHE A 99 9.22 -7.26 10.90
C PHE A 99 8.06 -7.50 9.94
N VAL A 100 7.40 -8.64 10.10
CA VAL A 100 6.24 -9.05 9.30
C VAL A 100 5.04 -9.26 10.22
N PHE A 101 3.91 -8.69 9.86
CA PHE A 101 2.64 -8.75 10.57
C PHE A 101 1.59 -9.39 9.64
N PRO A 102 1.46 -10.72 9.66
CA PRO A 102 0.51 -11.41 8.78
C PRO A 102 -0.93 -11.10 9.19
N SER A 103 -1.79 -10.84 8.21
CA SER A 103 -3.21 -10.52 8.45
C SER A 103 -3.44 -9.41 9.50
N LEU A 104 -2.56 -8.41 9.56
CA LEU A 104 -2.70 -7.31 10.53
C LEU A 104 -4.04 -6.60 10.41
N LEU A 105 -4.48 -6.36 9.16
CA LEU A 105 -5.77 -5.72 8.90
C LEU A 105 -6.85 -6.76 8.65
N THR A 106 -7.92 -6.68 9.42
CA THR A 106 -9.13 -7.46 9.15
C THR A 106 -9.77 -7.06 7.83
N PRO A 107 -10.65 -7.89 7.24
CA PRO A 107 -11.41 -7.52 6.05
C PRO A 107 -12.16 -6.19 6.19
N SER A 108 -12.74 -5.91 7.34
CA SER A 108 -13.44 -4.67 7.65
C SER A 108 -12.50 -3.45 7.59
N LEU A 109 -11.32 -3.53 8.24
CA LEU A 109 -10.32 -2.48 8.19
C LEU A 109 -9.78 -2.25 6.78
N GLN A 110 -9.58 -3.32 6.01
CA GLN A 110 -9.11 -3.21 4.63
C GLN A 110 -10.10 -2.48 3.74
N ILE A 111 -11.41 -2.80 3.82
CA ILE A 111 -12.45 -2.11 3.06
C ILE A 111 -12.53 -0.65 3.52
N THR A 112 -12.59 -0.39 4.83
CA THR A 112 -12.64 0.97 5.36
C THR A 112 -11.45 1.81 4.89
N LEU A 113 -10.25 1.23 4.89
CA LEU A 113 -9.05 1.91 4.43
C LEU A 113 -9.10 2.22 2.93
N LEU A 114 -9.59 1.28 2.11
CA LEU A 114 -9.80 1.53 0.67
C LEU A 114 -10.84 2.62 0.41
N GLU A 115 -11.97 2.62 1.13
CA GLU A 115 -12.99 3.67 1.04
C GLU A 115 -12.37 5.06 1.27
N LYS A 116 -11.60 5.20 2.35
CA LYS A 116 -10.93 6.46 2.68
C LYS A 116 -9.86 6.85 1.65
N LEU A 117 -8.96 5.94 1.33
CA LEU A 117 -7.85 6.19 0.42
C LEU A 117 -8.29 6.48 -1.02
N LEU A 118 -9.28 5.73 -1.54
CA LEU A 118 -9.62 5.76 -2.97
C LEU A 118 -10.82 6.65 -3.28
N HIS A 119 -11.74 6.85 -2.35
CA HIS A 119 -12.85 7.78 -2.56
C HIS A 119 -12.55 9.18 -2.05
N ARG A 120 -11.92 9.32 -0.89
CA ARG A 120 -11.60 10.62 -0.28
C ARG A 120 -10.22 11.14 -0.74
N ASP A 121 -9.17 10.38 -0.41
CA ASP A 121 -7.81 10.92 -0.48
C ASP A 121 -7.28 11.00 -1.90
N LEU A 122 -7.61 10.03 -2.77
CA LEU A 122 -7.29 10.10 -4.19
C LEU A 122 -8.01 11.28 -4.88
N SER A 123 -9.18 11.66 -4.40
CA SER A 123 -9.97 12.77 -4.95
C SER A 123 -9.63 14.13 -4.33
N ASN A 124 -8.66 14.19 -3.42
CA ASN A 124 -8.13 15.43 -2.87
C ASN A 124 -7.07 16.04 -3.81
N PRO A 125 -7.27 17.27 -4.34
CA PRO A 125 -6.32 17.88 -5.28
C PRO A 125 -4.96 18.23 -4.67
N GLU A 126 -4.84 18.27 -3.36
CA GLU A 126 -3.56 18.47 -2.68
C GLU A 126 -2.64 17.23 -2.77
N HIS A 127 -3.23 16.05 -2.94
CA HIS A 127 -2.51 14.78 -3.08
C HIS A 127 -2.10 14.57 -4.54
N LYS A 128 -0.81 14.66 -4.83
CA LYS A 128 -0.31 14.50 -6.19
C LYS A 128 -0.26 13.03 -6.60
N THR A 129 -0.52 12.79 -7.87
CA THR A 129 -0.39 11.49 -8.52
C THR A 129 0.67 11.53 -9.59
N ASN A 130 1.09 10.37 -10.11
CA ASN A 130 1.95 10.31 -11.30
C ASN A 130 1.36 11.03 -12.52
N LEU A 131 0.05 11.23 -12.56
CA LEU A 131 -0.62 11.85 -13.71
C LEU A 131 -0.49 13.36 -13.73
N HIS A 132 -0.31 14.02 -12.59
CA HIS A 132 -0.13 15.49 -12.49
C HIS A 132 1.05 16.01 -13.30
N LEU A 133 2.06 15.17 -13.56
CA LEU A 133 3.20 15.55 -14.37
C LEU A 133 2.82 15.77 -15.85
N HIS A 134 1.77 15.09 -16.31
CA HIS A 134 1.47 14.99 -17.74
C HIS A 134 0.04 15.39 -18.12
N TYR A 135 -0.90 15.44 -17.15
CA TYR A 135 -2.32 15.67 -17.41
C TYR A 135 -2.89 16.78 -16.53
N ASN A 136 -3.87 17.48 -17.07
CA ASN A 136 -4.77 18.35 -16.31
C ASN A 136 -5.83 17.44 -15.70
N ILE A 137 -5.83 17.35 -14.38
CA ILE A 137 -6.76 16.49 -13.66
C ILE A 137 -7.93 17.37 -13.18
N GLU A 138 -9.12 17.07 -13.68
CA GLU A 138 -10.36 17.65 -13.19
C GLU A 138 -10.89 16.78 -12.06
N TYR A 139 -10.94 17.33 -10.86
CA TYR A 139 -11.43 16.63 -9.70
C TYR A 139 -12.95 16.62 -9.66
N PRO A 140 -13.58 15.53 -9.21
CA PRO A 140 -15.03 15.49 -9.02
C PRO A 140 -15.46 16.62 -8.09
N PRO A 141 -16.58 17.35 -8.41
CA PRO A 141 -17.03 18.49 -7.61
C PRO A 141 -17.47 18.02 -6.22
N VAL A 142 -17.05 18.76 -5.20
CA VAL A 142 -17.51 18.57 -3.81
C VAL A 142 -18.80 19.37 -3.65
N THR A 143 -19.91 18.72 -3.30
CA THR A 143 -21.16 19.41 -2.98
C THR A 143 -21.30 19.63 -1.47
N GLU A 144 -22.03 20.69 -1.05
CA GLU A 144 -22.28 20.95 0.39
C GLU A 144 -23.01 19.79 1.09
N VAL A 145 -23.84 19.06 0.37
CA VAL A 145 -24.57 17.89 0.87
C VAL A 145 -23.60 16.76 1.20
N ASP A 146 -22.50 16.64 0.48
CA ASP A 146 -21.48 15.62 0.70
C ASP A 146 -20.68 15.85 1.97
N MET A 147 -20.44 17.12 2.29
CA MET A 147 -19.77 17.53 3.52
C MET A 147 -20.58 17.20 4.79
N GLN A 148 -21.91 17.20 4.70
CA GLN A 148 -22.80 16.96 5.84
C GLN A 148 -23.07 15.47 6.08
N ASN A 149 -23.05 14.64 5.05
CA ASN A 149 -23.45 13.22 5.11
C ASN A 149 -22.29 12.24 5.26
N THR A 150 -21.06 12.71 5.42
CA THR A 150 -19.83 11.87 5.59
C THR A 150 -19.63 10.72 4.60
N GLY A 151 -20.52 10.61 3.61
CA GLY A 151 -20.36 9.66 2.52
C GLY A 151 -19.36 10.22 1.50
N TYR A 152 -18.12 9.79 1.58
CA TYR A 152 -17.04 10.18 0.67
C TYR A 152 -17.35 9.96 -0.82
N GLY A 153 -18.43 9.31 -1.12
CA GLY A 153 -18.71 8.76 -2.44
C GLY A 153 -19.18 9.70 -3.52
N SER A 154 -19.59 10.95 -3.24
CA SER A 154 -20.13 11.83 -4.27
C SER A 154 -19.06 12.59 -5.05
N PHE A 155 -17.87 12.76 -4.48
CA PHE A 155 -16.73 13.41 -5.16
C PHE A 155 -15.58 12.44 -5.49
N SER A 156 -15.85 11.14 -5.53
CA SER A 156 -14.88 10.13 -5.91
C SER A 156 -14.74 10.04 -7.44
N PHE A 157 -13.52 9.78 -7.92
CA PHE A 157 -13.31 9.44 -9.34
C PHE A 157 -14.11 8.21 -9.78
N PHE A 158 -14.45 7.29 -8.85
CA PHE A 158 -15.32 6.14 -9.15
C PHE A 158 -16.78 6.54 -9.38
N SER A 159 -17.19 7.77 -9.01
CA SER A 159 -18.51 8.34 -9.34
C SER A 159 -18.53 9.05 -10.69
N SER A 160 -17.35 9.32 -11.27
CA SER A 160 -17.25 9.98 -12.58
C SER A 160 -17.61 9.00 -13.71
N ASP A 161 -18.10 9.55 -14.81
CA ASP A 161 -18.29 8.78 -16.04
C ASP A 161 -16.94 8.20 -16.49
N GLN A 162 -16.93 6.90 -16.80
CA GLN A 162 -15.75 6.19 -17.26
C GLN A 162 -15.12 6.77 -18.52
N THR A 163 -15.93 7.45 -19.35
CA THR A 163 -15.53 8.09 -20.62
C THR A 163 -15.03 9.51 -20.45
N THR A 164 -15.18 10.13 -19.28
CA THR A 164 -14.66 11.47 -19.00
C THR A 164 -13.19 11.57 -19.36
N SER A 165 -12.82 12.58 -20.16
CA SER A 165 -11.48 12.70 -20.72
C SER A 165 -10.59 13.59 -19.86
N LEU A 166 -9.40 13.10 -19.54
CA LEU A 166 -8.30 13.87 -18.96
C LEU A 166 -7.41 14.38 -20.10
N ASN A 167 -7.30 15.69 -20.24
CA ASN A 167 -6.49 16.29 -21.30
C ASN A 167 -5.01 16.34 -20.90
N PRO A 168 -4.10 15.99 -21.80
CA PRO A 168 -2.67 16.12 -21.54
C PRO A 168 -2.25 17.59 -21.45
N ARG A 169 -1.20 17.86 -20.67
CA ARG A 169 -0.55 19.18 -20.62
C ARG A 169 0.18 19.50 -21.91
N ASP A 170 0.77 18.46 -22.51
CA ASP A 170 1.42 18.54 -23.82
C ASP A 170 0.79 17.51 -24.79
N PRO A 171 -0.14 17.95 -25.67
CA PRO A 171 -0.78 17.06 -26.64
C PRO A 171 0.15 16.53 -27.72
N SER A 172 1.34 17.11 -27.89
CA SER A 172 2.35 16.59 -28.82
C SER A 172 3.05 15.34 -28.29
N VAL A 173 3.07 15.14 -26.96
CA VAL A 173 3.74 14.02 -26.29
C VAL A 173 2.74 12.98 -25.80
N HIS A 174 1.60 13.41 -25.29
CA HIS A 174 0.62 12.55 -24.64
C HIS A 174 -0.75 12.66 -25.30
N ARG A 175 -1.47 11.54 -25.34
CA ARG A 175 -2.87 11.49 -25.79
C ARG A 175 -3.82 11.66 -24.60
N PRO A 176 -5.05 12.18 -24.82
CA PRO A 176 -6.08 12.19 -23.77
C PRO A 176 -6.29 10.78 -23.17
N LEU A 177 -6.60 10.75 -21.88
CA LEU A 177 -6.96 9.52 -21.16
C LEU A 177 -8.41 9.60 -20.73
N THR A 178 -9.11 8.46 -20.71
CA THR A 178 -10.40 8.37 -20.04
C THR A 178 -10.24 8.05 -18.56
N THR A 179 -11.27 8.36 -17.74
CA THR A 179 -11.30 7.95 -16.32
C THR A 179 -11.11 6.41 -16.20
N ALA A 180 -11.69 5.64 -17.12
CA ALA A 180 -11.49 4.20 -17.16
C ALA A 180 -10.03 3.81 -17.36
N GLN A 181 -9.32 4.48 -18.25
CA GLN A 181 -7.89 4.24 -18.47
C GLN A 181 -7.05 4.71 -17.28
N MET A 182 -7.40 5.85 -16.70
CA MET A 182 -6.77 6.37 -15.50
C MET A 182 -6.79 5.32 -14.39
N LEU A 183 -7.97 4.98 -13.88
CA LEU A 183 -8.14 4.06 -12.75
C LEU A 183 -7.78 2.61 -13.13
N GLY A 184 -7.96 2.23 -14.40
CA GLY A 184 -7.69 0.88 -14.87
C GLY A 184 -6.19 0.54 -14.93
N SER A 185 -5.35 1.47 -15.41
CA SER A 185 -3.94 1.13 -15.69
C SER A 185 -2.92 2.27 -15.63
N LYS A 186 -3.34 3.54 -15.64
CA LYS A 186 -2.41 4.68 -15.76
C LYS A 186 -2.06 5.32 -14.43
N LEU A 187 -2.95 5.20 -13.45
CA LEU A 187 -2.68 5.59 -12.07
C LEU A 187 -1.71 4.57 -11.46
N ARG A 188 -0.53 5.04 -11.06
CA ARG A 188 0.54 4.22 -10.49
C ARG A 188 0.79 4.52 -9.02
N TRP A 189 0.60 5.76 -8.63
CA TRP A 189 0.75 6.18 -7.25
C TRP A 189 0.01 7.49 -6.98
N VAL A 190 -0.31 7.70 -5.70
CA VAL A 190 -0.73 8.98 -5.12
C VAL A 190 0.05 9.19 -3.83
N THR A 191 0.45 10.44 -3.55
CA THR A 191 1.13 10.85 -2.32
C THR A 191 0.12 11.39 -1.31
N LEU A 192 0.31 11.09 -0.04
CA LEU A 192 -0.48 11.60 1.08
C LEU A 192 0.47 12.32 2.05
N GLY A 193 0.04 13.47 2.58
CA GLY A 193 0.93 14.28 3.42
C GLY A 193 2.13 14.80 2.63
N GLY A 194 3.35 14.42 3.02
CA GLY A 194 4.57 14.79 2.30
C GLY A 194 4.50 14.44 0.81
N GLN A 195 4.81 15.42 -0.05
CA GLN A 195 4.71 15.28 -1.50
C GLN A 195 6.11 15.00 -2.09
N TYR A 196 6.39 13.74 -2.42
CA TYR A 196 7.68 13.31 -2.93
C TYR A 196 7.92 13.78 -4.38
N ASP A 197 9.06 14.41 -4.63
CA ASP A 197 9.53 14.76 -5.98
C ASP A 197 10.35 13.60 -6.56
N TRP A 198 9.75 12.86 -7.48
CA TRP A 198 10.37 11.70 -8.14
C TRP A 198 11.53 12.07 -9.06
N THR A 199 11.57 13.32 -9.55
CA THR A 199 12.64 13.79 -10.45
C THR A 199 13.92 14.06 -9.67
N ASN A 200 13.77 14.79 -8.56
CA ASN A 200 14.91 15.18 -7.71
C ASN A 200 15.17 14.19 -6.57
N LYS A 201 14.26 13.23 -6.35
CA LYS A 201 14.30 12.23 -5.27
C LYS A 201 14.41 12.84 -3.87
N VAL A 202 13.61 13.88 -3.62
CA VAL A 202 13.57 14.61 -2.35
C VAL A 202 12.13 14.96 -1.97
N TYR A 203 11.92 15.29 -0.71
CA TYR A 203 10.73 16.01 -0.28
C TYR A 203 11.00 17.52 -0.39
N PRO A 204 10.13 18.30 -1.07
CA PRO A 204 10.27 19.74 -1.15
C PRO A 204 10.21 20.40 0.25
N ASN A 205 10.90 21.56 0.39
CA ASN A 205 10.87 22.34 1.63
C ASN A 205 9.53 23.07 1.89
N GLU A 206 8.61 23.02 0.94
CA GLU A 206 7.26 23.58 1.11
C GLU A 206 6.49 22.79 2.17
N ALA A 207 5.64 23.49 2.92
CA ALA A 207 4.76 22.82 3.90
C ALA A 207 3.86 21.82 3.17
N PRO A 208 3.94 20.53 3.50
CA PRO A 208 3.10 19.53 2.85
C PRO A 208 1.63 19.68 3.29
N PRO A 209 0.67 19.18 2.51
CA PRO A 209 -0.69 19.00 2.99
C PRO A 209 -0.69 18.10 4.23
N ASN A 210 -1.72 18.24 5.06
CA ASN A 210 -1.86 17.42 6.25
C ASN A 210 -2.04 15.94 5.85
N PHE A 211 -1.31 15.07 6.52
CA PHE A 211 -1.56 13.64 6.41
C PHE A 211 -2.94 13.32 7.00
N PRO A 212 -3.75 12.43 6.39
CA PRO A 212 -5.09 12.10 6.88
C PRO A 212 -5.07 11.64 8.35
N PRO A 213 -5.69 12.38 9.28
CA PRO A 213 -5.50 12.16 10.73
C PRO A 213 -6.09 10.84 11.23
N ASP A 214 -7.17 10.38 10.61
CA ASP A 214 -7.80 9.10 10.94
C ASP A 214 -6.92 7.91 10.53
N ILE A 215 -6.28 7.98 9.36
CA ILE A 215 -5.29 6.98 8.91
C ILE A 215 -4.05 7.04 9.80
N ALA A 216 -3.56 8.25 10.16
CA ALA A 216 -2.45 8.40 11.10
C ALA A 216 -2.75 7.77 12.46
N SER A 217 -3.95 7.97 12.99
CA SER A 217 -4.40 7.39 14.26
C SER A 217 -4.47 5.85 14.19
N LEU A 218 -5.01 5.29 13.11
CA LEU A 218 -5.03 3.85 12.87
C LEU A 218 -3.61 3.27 12.87
N LEU A 219 -2.71 3.88 12.11
CA LEU A 219 -1.33 3.43 12.00
C LEU A 219 -0.57 3.54 13.32
N LYS A 220 -0.81 4.61 14.09
CA LYS A 220 -0.20 4.82 15.42
C LYS A 220 -0.60 3.75 16.42
N SER A 221 -1.83 3.21 16.30
CA SER A 221 -2.30 2.11 17.16
C SER A 221 -1.54 0.80 16.89
N PHE A 222 -1.15 0.52 15.63
CA PHE A 222 -0.37 -0.66 15.28
C PHE A 222 1.14 -0.45 15.40
N PHE A 223 1.61 0.75 15.11
CA PHE A 223 3.04 1.10 15.03
C PHE A 223 3.33 2.35 15.86
N PRO A 224 3.32 2.25 17.20
CA PRO A 224 3.44 3.41 18.09
C PRO A 224 4.77 4.17 17.96
N SER A 225 5.80 3.55 17.39
CA SER A 225 7.12 4.17 17.16
C SER A 225 7.20 5.04 15.91
N VAL A 226 6.16 5.06 15.04
CA VAL A 226 6.17 5.79 13.78
C VAL A 226 5.02 6.80 13.75
N ASP A 227 5.32 8.06 13.43
CA ASP A 227 4.34 9.09 13.15
C ASP A 227 4.14 9.22 11.64
N ALA A 228 2.92 8.98 11.17
CA ALA A 228 2.60 9.03 9.76
C ALA A 228 2.59 10.50 9.27
N GLN A 229 3.61 10.90 8.51
CA GLN A 229 3.76 12.26 7.97
C GLN A 229 3.68 12.28 6.45
N ALA A 230 4.08 11.19 5.80
CA ALA A 230 4.00 11.01 4.36
C ALA A 230 3.63 9.58 4.01
N ALA A 231 2.92 9.38 2.91
CA ALA A 231 2.74 8.07 2.33
C ALA A 231 2.72 8.12 0.81
N ILE A 232 3.11 6.98 0.23
CA ILE A 232 2.92 6.70 -1.19
C ILE A 232 1.97 5.50 -1.26
N LEU A 233 0.81 5.72 -1.86
CA LEU A 233 -0.14 4.67 -2.17
C LEU A 233 0.13 4.19 -3.59
N ASN A 234 0.66 3.00 -3.74
CA ASN A 234 0.99 2.39 -5.03
C ASN A 234 -0.16 1.53 -5.55
N PHE A 235 -0.39 1.61 -6.84
CA PHE A 235 -1.40 0.87 -7.58
C PHE A 235 -0.73 -0.10 -8.55
N TYR A 236 -0.96 -1.39 -8.33
CA TYR A 236 -0.42 -2.44 -9.19
C TYR A 236 -1.52 -3.27 -9.84
N SER A 237 -1.24 -3.67 -11.06
CA SER A 237 -1.96 -4.73 -11.77
C SER A 237 -1.00 -5.88 -12.09
N PRO A 238 -1.46 -7.09 -12.41
CA PRO A 238 -0.59 -8.15 -12.89
C PRO A 238 0.29 -7.69 -14.06
N GLY A 239 1.60 -7.94 -13.93
CA GLY A 239 2.61 -7.44 -14.87
C GLY A 239 3.34 -6.17 -14.41
N ASP A 240 2.76 -5.41 -13.48
CA ASP A 240 3.43 -4.28 -12.87
C ASP A 240 4.50 -4.72 -11.87
N THR A 241 5.52 -3.89 -11.72
CA THR A 241 6.65 -4.13 -10.84
C THR A 241 7.12 -2.82 -10.21
N LEU A 242 7.82 -2.92 -9.08
CA LEU A 242 8.63 -1.85 -8.51
C LEU A 242 10.07 -2.31 -8.51
N SER A 243 10.94 -1.58 -9.20
CA SER A 243 12.36 -1.89 -9.34
C SER A 243 13.09 -1.85 -8.01
N VAL A 244 14.23 -2.52 -7.93
CA VAL A 244 15.08 -2.50 -6.73
C VAL A 244 15.56 -1.08 -6.42
N HIS A 245 15.28 -0.62 -5.20
CA HIS A 245 15.62 0.71 -4.71
C HIS A 245 15.78 0.71 -3.18
N ARG A 246 16.13 1.85 -2.63
CA ARG A 246 16.13 2.16 -1.18
C ARG A 246 15.36 3.46 -0.94
N ASP A 247 14.66 3.52 0.17
CA ASP A 247 14.01 4.73 0.66
C ASP A 247 14.97 5.47 1.60
N VAL A 248 15.55 6.57 1.13
CA VAL A 248 16.67 7.29 1.78
C VAL A 248 16.48 8.81 1.81
N SER A 249 15.28 9.29 1.54
CA SER A 249 15.01 10.74 1.39
C SER A 249 14.43 11.38 2.65
N GLU A 250 14.18 10.60 3.70
CA GLU A 250 13.67 11.08 4.98
C GLU A 250 14.81 11.58 5.88
N GLU A 251 14.53 12.61 6.70
CA GLU A 251 15.52 13.21 7.60
C GLU A 251 15.68 12.43 8.91
N CYS A 252 14.76 11.52 9.24
CA CYS A 252 14.80 10.67 10.40
C CYS A 252 15.04 9.20 10.06
N ASP A 253 15.40 8.39 11.03
CA ASP A 253 15.65 6.94 10.92
C ASP A 253 14.49 6.07 11.39
N ARG A 254 13.29 6.67 11.55
CA ARG A 254 12.09 5.94 11.96
C ARG A 254 11.70 4.87 10.96
N GLY A 255 11.01 3.86 11.45
CA GLY A 255 10.59 2.73 10.63
C GLY A 255 9.70 3.14 9.44
N LEU A 256 9.76 2.34 8.38
CA LEU A 256 8.88 2.44 7.23
C LEU A 256 7.83 1.33 7.33
N ILE A 257 6.55 1.71 7.24
CA ILE A 257 5.41 0.79 7.26
C ILE A 257 4.95 0.54 5.83
N SER A 258 4.71 -0.72 5.47
CA SER A 258 4.13 -1.08 4.18
C SER A 258 2.97 -2.04 4.37
N ILE A 259 1.77 -1.64 3.94
CA ILE A 259 0.53 -2.40 4.05
C ILE A 259 0.09 -2.85 2.66
N SER A 260 -0.30 -4.13 2.55
CA SER A 260 -0.74 -4.76 1.29
C SER A 260 -2.24 -5.04 1.32
N ILE A 261 -2.97 -4.69 0.25
CA ILE A 261 -4.40 -4.97 0.09
C ILE A 261 -4.65 -5.47 -1.34
N GLY A 262 -5.44 -6.51 -1.50
CA GLY A 262 -5.83 -7.08 -2.81
C GLY A 262 -5.02 -8.30 -3.19
N CYS A 263 -4.49 -8.36 -4.42
CA CYS A 263 -3.69 -9.49 -4.89
C CYS A 263 -2.38 -9.63 -4.14
N ASP A 264 -1.89 -10.86 -4.00
CA ASP A 264 -0.58 -11.16 -3.45
C ASP A 264 0.52 -10.46 -4.26
N GLY A 265 1.57 -10.06 -3.56
CA GLY A 265 2.79 -9.55 -4.18
C GLY A 265 4.01 -10.29 -3.67
N LEU A 266 4.95 -10.58 -4.56
CA LEU A 266 6.29 -10.92 -4.11
C LEU A 266 7.01 -9.64 -3.73
N PHE A 267 7.56 -9.62 -2.52
CA PHE A 267 8.42 -8.56 -2.01
C PHE A 267 9.80 -9.16 -1.77
N ILE A 268 10.83 -8.51 -2.31
CA ILE A 268 12.21 -8.90 -2.04
C ILE A 268 12.89 -7.81 -1.24
N ALA A 269 13.71 -8.20 -0.27
CA ALA A 269 14.54 -7.29 0.50
C ALA A 269 15.93 -7.86 0.68
N GLY A 270 16.92 -6.98 0.85
CA GLY A 270 18.31 -7.40 1.08
C GLY A 270 19.12 -6.31 1.75
N ASN A 271 20.17 -6.72 2.45
CA ASN A 271 21.10 -5.82 3.12
C ASN A 271 21.91 -4.94 2.14
N ALA A 272 22.76 -4.10 2.67
CA ALA A 272 23.45 -3.05 1.90
C ALA A 272 24.28 -3.58 0.71
N ASP A 273 24.96 -4.72 0.87
CA ASP A 273 25.81 -5.35 -0.16
C ASP A 273 25.09 -6.47 -0.94
N GLY A 274 23.88 -6.85 -0.51
CA GLY A 274 23.09 -7.91 -1.13
C GLY A 274 23.59 -9.32 -0.85
N SER A 275 24.40 -9.50 0.19
CA SER A 275 24.84 -10.84 0.65
C SER A 275 23.71 -11.63 1.30
N GLU A 276 22.82 -10.93 2.01
CA GLU A 276 21.62 -11.47 2.62
C GLU A 276 20.40 -10.94 1.89
N VAL A 277 19.58 -11.85 1.37
CA VAL A 277 18.36 -11.50 0.63
C VAL A 277 17.20 -12.39 1.06
N VAL A 278 15.99 -11.84 1.06
CA VAL A 278 14.76 -12.57 1.38
C VAL A 278 13.68 -12.28 0.34
N THR A 279 12.84 -13.25 0.09
CA THR A 279 11.59 -13.09 -0.67
C THR A 279 10.41 -13.40 0.23
N LEU A 280 9.46 -12.46 0.33
CA LEU A 280 8.20 -12.63 1.05
C LEU A 280 7.05 -12.69 0.03
N ARG A 281 6.05 -13.54 0.29
CA ARG A 281 4.76 -13.51 -0.40
C ARG A 281 3.75 -12.76 0.46
N LEU A 282 3.59 -11.46 0.25
CA LEU A 282 2.65 -10.63 1.01
C LEU A 282 1.24 -10.71 0.44
N ARG A 283 0.28 -10.99 1.31
CA ARG A 283 -1.15 -11.12 1.01
C ARG A 283 -1.93 -9.88 1.44
N SER A 284 -3.22 -9.88 1.10
CA SER A 284 -4.15 -8.84 1.54
C SER A 284 -4.28 -8.80 3.06
N GLY A 285 -4.06 -7.63 3.64
CA GLY A 285 -4.05 -7.41 5.09
C GLY A 285 -2.70 -7.58 5.77
N ASP A 286 -1.69 -8.09 5.08
CA ASP A 286 -0.32 -8.17 5.62
C ASP A 286 0.33 -6.80 5.66
N ALA A 287 1.14 -6.59 6.71
CA ALA A 287 2.00 -5.43 6.82
C ALA A 287 3.45 -5.84 7.11
N ILE A 288 4.38 -4.98 6.72
CA ILE A 288 5.78 -5.06 7.13
C ILE A 288 6.20 -3.73 7.76
N LEU A 289 7.13 -3.82 8.70
CA LEU A 289 7.85 -2.69 9.27
C LEU A 289 9.33 -2.88 8.98
N MET A 290 9.92 -1.96 8.25
CA MET A 290 11.36 -1.90 8.02
C MET A 290 11.96 -0.89 9.00
N SER A 291 12.76 -1.34 9.95
CA SER A 291 13.36 -0.51 11.00
C SER A 291 14.81 -0.92 11.25
N GLY A 292 15.54 -0.18 12.09
CA GLY A 292 16.93 -0.48 12.38
C GLY A 292 17.76 -0.67 11.10
N GLU A 293 18.47 -1.79 10.98
CA GLU A 293 19.29 -2.13 9.81
C GLU A 293 18.46 -2.29 8.53
N ALA A 294 17.26 -2.89 8.64
CA ALA A 294 16.38 -3.10 7.51
C ALA A 294 15.72 -1.80 7.00
N ARG A 295 15.77 -0.67 7.77
CA ARG A 295 15.17 0.61 7.35
C ARG A 295 15.68 1.06 5.98
N TYR A 296 16.94 0.79 5.69
CA TYR A 296 17.61 1.18 4.46
C TYR A 296 17.96 0.01 3.55
N ALA A 297 17.31 -1.14 3.76
CA ALA A 297 17.50 -2.32 2.93
C ALA A 297 17.07 -2.06 1.47
N TRP A 298 17.80 -2.65 0.54
CA TRP A 298 17.35 -2.73 -0.85
C TRP A 298 16.07 -3.53 -0.92
N HIS A 299 15.06 -3.02 -1.61
CA HIS A 299 13.80 -3.75 -1.74
C HIS A 299 13.12 -3.51 -3.09
N ALA A 300 12.19 -4.40 -3.43
CA ALA A 300 11.46 -4.33 -4.70
C ALA A 300 10.18 -5.16 -4.65
N VAL A 301 9.30 -4.92 -5.62
CA VAL A 301 8.12 -5.76 -5.90
C VAL A 301 8.27 -6.33 -7.32
N PRO A 302 8.88 -7.51 -7.48
CA PRO A 302 9.11 -8.11 -8.81
C PRO A 302 7.83 -8.63 -9.45
N LYS A 303 6.79 -8.97 -8.67
CA LYS A 303 5.60 -9.63 -9.23
C LYS A 303 4.35 -9.39 -8.39
N ILE A 304 3.26 -9.15 -9.09
CA ILE A 304 1.89 -9.25 -8.57
C ILE A 304 1.31 -10.58 -9.06
N VAL A 305 0.76 -11.36 -8.14
CA VAL A 305 0.25 -12.70 -8.42
C VAL A 305 -1.21 -12.60 -8.81
N SER A 306 -1.53 -12.92 -10.05
CA SER A 306 -2.91 -12.82 -10.58
C SER A 306 -3.85 -13.79 -9.86
N ASN A 307 -5.12 -13.43 -9.76
CA ASN A 307 -6.20 -14.27 -9.22
C ASN A 307 -6.05 -14.65 -7.73
N THR A 308 -5.28 -13.88 -6.96
CA THR A 308 -5.08 -14.10 -5.53
C THR A 308 -5.81 -13.07 -4.65
N CYS A 309 -6.56 -12.14 -5.25
CA CYS A 309 -7.39 -11.22 -4.49
C CYS A 309 -8.46 -12.00 -3.69
N PRO A 310 -8.62 -11.74 -2.38
CA PRO A 310 -9.64 -12.40 -1.57
C PRO A 310 -11.04 -12.23 -2.16
N SER A 311 -11.85 -13.29 -2.14
CA SER A 311 -13.18 -13.31 -2.78
C SER A 311 -14.10 -12.19 -2.28
N TRP A 312 -14.06 -11.89 -0.99
CA TRP A 312 -14.84 -10.82 -0.36
C TRP A 312 -14.44 -9.41 -0.81
N LEU A 313 -13.24 -9.23 -1.38
CA LEU A 313 -12.74 -7.94 -1.85
C LEU A 313 -12.87 -7.76 -3.37
N GLN A 314 -13.07 -8.85 -4.12
CA GLN A 314 -13.04 -8.80 -5.59
C GLN A 314 -14.04 -7.83 -6.20
N SER A 315 -15.25 -7.71 -5.62
CA SER A 315 -16.30 -6.83 -6.15
C SER A 315 -16.11 -5.35 -5.83
N TRP A 316 -15.21 -5.01 -4.93
CA TRP A 316 -14.97 -3.60 -4.58
C TRP A 316 -14.75 -2.75 -5.85
N PRO A 317 -15.28 -1.50 -5.93
CA PRO A 317 -15.98 -0.73 -4.88
C PRO A 317 -17.50 -1.00 -4.76
N ASP A 318 -18.10 -1.92 -5.52
CA ASP A 318 -19.54 -2.24 -5.48
C ASP A 318 -19.78 -3.39 -4.49
N VAL A 319 -19.54 -3.14 -3.20
CA VAL A 319 -19.61 -4.17 -2.12
C VAL A 319 -20.82 -4.02 -1.19
N ASP A 320 -21.46 -2.84 -1.17
CA ASP A 320 -22.52 -2.50 -0.21
C ASP A 320 -23.94 -2.80 -0.72
N GLY A 321 -24.07 -3.28 -1.96
CA GLY A 321 -25.34 -3.55 -2.62
C GLY A 321 -26.13 -2.30 -3.05
N THR A 322 -25.60 -1.08 -2.84
CA THR A 322 -26.24 0.16 -3.30
C THR A 322 -26.14 0.37 -4.80
N HIS A 323 -25.24 -0.40 -5.44
CA HIS A 323 -24.91 -0.28 -6.87
C HIS A 323 -24.39 1.10 -7.30
N LYS A 324 -23.99 1.95 -6.35
CA LYS A 324 -23.44 3.28 -6.61
C LYS A 324 -22.22 3.22 -7.56
N TYR A 325 -21.40 2.22 -7.40
CA TYR A 325 -20.18 2.02 -8.19
C TYR A 325 -20.26 0.81 -9.14
N LYS A 326 -21.48 0.44 -9.57
CA LYS A 326 -21.71 -0.74 -10.44
C LYS A 326 -20.80 -0.76 -11.68
N ALA A 327 -20.52 0.39 -12.27
CA ALA A 327 -19.63 0.50 -13.43
C ALA A 327 -18.18 0.03 -13.16
N TRP A 328 -17.79 -0.02 -11.88
CA TRP A 328 -16.46 -0.42 -11.40
C TRP A 328 -16.47 -1.76 -10.66
N HIS A 329 -17.59 -2.46 -10.68
CA HIS A 329 -17.69 -3.78 -10.06
C HIS A 329 -16.54 -4.68 -10.51
N GLY A 330 -15.83 -5.28 -9.57
CA GLY A 330 -14.69 -6.15 -9.90
C GLY A 330 -13.35 -5.43 -10.11
N TRP A 331 -13.27 -4.12 -9.86
CA TRP A 331 -12.03 -3.37 -10.06
C TRP A 331 -10.86 -3.93 -9.24
N MET A 332 -11.11 -4.37 -7.99
CA MET A 332 -10.10 -4.95 -7.13
C MET A 332 -9.67 -6.38 -7.50
N LYS A 333 -10.43 -7.10 -8.33
CA LYS A 333 -10.20 -8.52 -8.64
C LYS A 333 -8.75 -8.85 -9.05
N ASN A 334 -8.11 -7.90 -9.76
CA ASN A 334 -6.74 -8.02 -10.23
C ASN A 334 -5.90 -6.78 -9.84
N LYS A 335 -6.14 -6.21 -8.67
CA LYS A 335 -5.36 -5.08 -8.15
C LYS A 335 -4.61 -5.47 -6.89
N ARG A 336 -3.46 -4.87 -6.71
CA ARG A 336 -2.77 -4.76 -5.43
C ARG A 336 -2.59 -3.29 -5.11
N ILE A 337 -3.08 -2.89 -3.97
CA ILE A 337 -2.87 -1.57 -3.40
C ILE A 337 -1.84 -1.72 -2.30
N ASN A 338 -0.85 -0.83 -2.28
CA ASN A 338 0.20 -0.88 -1.27
C ASN A 338 0.43 0.51 -0.69
N LEU A 339 0.17 0.65 0.59
CA LEU A 339 0.35 1.89 1.34
C LEU A 339 1.72 1.87 2.03
N ASN A 340 2.65 2.69 1.57
CA ASN A 340 3.97 2.88 2.18
C ASN A 340 3.99 4.18 2.97
N VAL A 341 4.15 4.07 4.28
CA VAL A 341 4.07 5.20 5.23
C VAL A 341 5.43 5.50 5.83
N ARG A 342 5.72 6.79 5.96
CA ARG A 342 6.99 7.30 6.45
C ARG A 342 6.77 8.41 7.47
N GLN A 343 7.64 8.46 8.45
CA GLN A 343 7.93 9.65 9.22
C GLN A 343 9.05 10.40 8.50
N MET A 344 8.88 11.68 8.23
CA MET A 344 9.86 12.47 7.48
C MET A 344 10.91 13.10 8.39
N LYS A 345 10.49 13.52 9.57
CA LYS A 345 11.34 14.20 10.59
C LYS A 345 10.83 13.90 12.00
N ASP A 346 11.71 14.02 13.00
CA ASP A 346 11.39 13.90 14.42
C ASP A 346 10.57 15.08 14.95
#